data_76005a04ea7eecd924c0c046f7bd98a1
#
_entry.id   76005a04ea7eecd924c0c046f7bd98a1
#
_cell.length_a   1.000
_cell.length_b   1.000
_cell.length_c   1.000
_cell.angle_alpha   90.00
_cell.angle_beta   90.00
_cell.angle_gamma   90.00
#
_symmetry.space_group_name_H-M   'P 1'
#
loop_
_entity.id
_entity.type
_entity.pdbx_description
1 polymer ?
#
loop_
_entity_poly.entity_id
_entity_poly.type
_entity_poly.pdbx_seq_one_letter_code
_entity_poly.pdbx_strand_id
1 'polypeptide(L)'
;MLDKWIEKTFPTVKFVRYADDIVVHCKSENQSHYVLEGIRRRLKACKLQLSEEKTKITYCKDYRRNEGKDYPKSFDFLGHTFKPMSKKSNRDNGVFLGFDCQMSMKSRSRILATWKQMDFHRKSTKTLQDIAKVI
;
A
#
# COMPACT_ATOMS: atom_id res chain seq x y z
N MET A 1 21.94 8.35 4.60
CA MET A 1 20.87 7.84 3.75
C MET A 1 19.91 7.03 4.63
N LEU A 2 18.60 7.28 4.57
CA LEU A 2 17.61 6.75 5.54
C LEU A 2 17.54 5.21 5.51
N ASP A 3 17.53 4.61 4.31
CA ASP A 3 17.38 3.16 4.12
C ASP A 3 18.48 2.38 4.87
N LYS A 4 19.74 2.71 4.61
CA LYS A 4 20.87 2.08 5.31
C LYS A 4 20.83 2.26 6.84
N TRP A 5 20.26 3.39 7.31
CA TRP A 5 20.07 3.62 8.72
C TRP A 5 18.98 2.72 9.30
N ILE A 6 17.83 2.56 8.61
CA ILE A 6 16.75 1.65 9.02
C ILE A 6 17.28 0.21 9.08
N GLU A 7 17.97 -0.26 8.04
CA GLU A 7 18.55 -1.61 7.99
C GLU A 7 19.52 -1.87 9.15
N LYS A 8 20.39 -0.90 9.46
CA LYS A 8 21.34 -1.03 10.55
C LYS A 8 20.69 -0.96 11.94
N THR A 9 19.68 -0.10 12.11
CA THR A 9 19.06 0.15 13.42
C THR A 9 17.99 -0.88 13.74
N PHE A 10 17.27 -1.36 12.71
CA PHE A 10 16.16 -2.30 12.85
C PHE A 10 16.34 -3.52 11.92
N PRO A 11 17.33 -4.36 12.10
CA PRO A 11 17.69 -5.44 11.16
C PRO A 11 16.58 -6.49 10.98
N THR A 12 15.66 -6.60 11.93
CA THR A 12 14.53 -7.54 11.89
C THR A 12 13.28 -6.98 11.21
N VAL A 13 13.31 -5.68 10.87
CA VAL A 13 12.16 -4.97 10.29
C VAL A 13 12.33 -4.87 8.77
N LYS A 14 11.32 -5.33 8.05
CA LYS A 14 11.26 -5.17 6.60
C LYS A 14 10.54 -3.87 6.25
N PHE A 15 11.04 -3.16 5.25
CA PHE A 15 10.39 -1.95 4.77
C PHE A 15 10.49 -1.86 3.24
N VAL A 16 9.59 -1.08 2.67
CA VAL A 16 9.60 -0.70 1.26
C VAL A 16 9.50 0.82 1.20
N ARG A 17 10.35 1.44 0.40
CA ARG A 17 10.34 2.89 0.17
C ARG A 17 10.21 3.20 -1.30
N TYR A 18 9.38 4.17 -1.61
CA TYR A 18 9.29 4.78 -2.92
C TYR A 18 9.26 6.31 -2.77
N ALA A 19 10.33 6.96 -3.19
CA ALA A 19 10.56 8.39 -2.96
C ALA A 19 10.38 8.77 -1.48
N ASP A 20 9.33 9.53 -1.17
CA ASP A 20 9.01 9.99 0.19
C ASP A 20 8.11 9.02 0.97
N ASP A 21 7.45 8.10 0.28
CA ASP A 21 6.53 7.14 0.90
C ASP A 21 7.29 5.91 1.41
N ILE A 22 7.03 5.54 2.66
CA ILE A 22 7.64 4.38 3.31
C ILE A 22 6.56 3.50 3.94
N VAL A 23 6.60 2.21 3.67
CA VAL A 23 5.81 1.19 4.37
C VAL A 23 6.75 0.30 5.16
N VAL A 24 6.50 0.19 6.47
CA VAL A 24 7.33 -0.58 7.40
C VAL A 24 6.51 -1.72 7.99
N HIS A 25 7.02 -2.96 7.88
CA HIS A 25 6.36 -4.15 8.40
C HIS A 25 6.81 -4.46 9.81
N CYS A 26 5.91 -4.34 10.77
CA CYS A 26 6.15 -4.65 12.17
C CYS A 26 5.36 -5.91 12.60
N LYS A 27 5.96 -6.70 13.50
CA LYS A 27 5.33 -7.93 14.02
C LYS A 27 4.35 -7.64 15.16
N SER A 28 4.56 -6.55 15.90
CA SER A 28 3.74 -6.16 17.04
C SER A 28 3.49 -4.66 17.06
N GLU A 29 2.47 -4.26 17.80
CA GLU A 29 2.13 -2.85 18.03
C GLU A 29 3.28 -2.09 18.71
N ASN A 30 3.85 -2.66 19.76
CA ASN A 30 4.98 -2.05 20.47
C ASN A 30 6.18 -1.83 19.55
N GLN A 31 6.45 -2.79 18.64
CA GLN A 31 7.50 -2.64 17.65
C GLN A 31 7.18 -1.50 16.69
N SER A 32 5.92 -1.33 16.27
CA SER A 32 5.54 -0.26 15.36
C SER A 32 5.74 1.13 15.97
N HIS A 33 5.36 1.31 17.23
CA HIS A 33 5.61 2.56 17.96
C HIS A 33 7.10 2.83 18.15
N TYR A 34 7.86 1.81 18.52
CA TYR A 34 9.32 1.94 18.70
C TYR A 34 10.04 2.35 17.41
N VAL A 35 9.68 1.71 16.28
CA VAL A 35 10.26 2.04 14.97
C VAL A 35 9.84 3.43 14.51
N LEU A 36 8.56 3.79 14.68
CA LEU A 36 8.04 5.10 14.31
C LEU A 36 8.79 6.21 15.07
N GLU A 37 8.99 6.06 16.37
CA GLU A 37 9.72 7.03 17.19
C GLU A 37 11.19 7.12 16.79
N GLY A 38 11.82 5.98 16.44
CA GLY A 38 13.18 5.95 15.91
C GLY A 38 13.32 6.72 14.59
N ILE A 39 12.39 6.52 13.66
CA ILE A 39 12.36 7.24 12.39
C ILE A 39 12.14 8.74 12.63
N ARG A 40 11.19 9.11 13.51
CA ARG A 40 10.92 10.52 13.87
C ARG A 40 12.19 11.21 14.39
N ARG A 41 12.90 10.60 15.33
CA ARG A 41 14.16 11.13 15.86
C ARG A 41 15.23 11.27 14.79
N ARG A 42 15.35 10.27 13.90
CA ARG A 42 16.32 10.31 12.80
C ARG A 42 16.03 11.43 11.81
N LEU A 43 14.78 11.59 11.39
CA LEU A 43 14.38 12.67 10.48
C LEU A 43 14.63 14.04 11.10
N LYS A 44 14.27 14.23 12.37
CA LYS A 44 14.55 15.47 13.13
C LYS A 44 16.05 15.80 13.16
N ALA A 45 16.91 14.80 13.39
CA ALA A 45 18.36 14.97 13.33
C ALA A 45 18.87 15.40 11.94
N CYS A 46 18.15 15.04 10.89
CA CYS A 46 18.43 15.45 9.51
C CYS A 46 17.72 16.75 9.09
N LYS A 47 17.10 17.48 10.04
CA LYS A 47 16.27 18.68 9.77
C LYS A 47 15.08 18.41 8.85
N LEU A 48 14.57 17.18 8.87
CA LEU A 48 13.37 16.75 8.15
C LEU A 48 12.24 16.49 9.14
N GLN A 49 11.00 16.60 8.68
CA GLN A 49 9.82 16.32 9.48
C GLN A 49 9.01 15.19 8.89
N LEU A 50 8.42 14.37 9.76
CA LEU A 50 7.43 13.39 9.39
C LEU A 50 6.07 14.09 9.21
N SER A 51 5.33 13.76 8.15
CA SER A 51 3.95 14.22 8.01
C SER A 51 3.04 13.43 8.95
N GLU A 52 2.65 14.01 10.06
CA GLU A 52 1.80 13.35 11.06
C GLU A 52 0.41 12.98 10.49
N GLU A 53 -0.13 13.80 9.61
CA GLU A 53 -1.44 13.53 8.96
C GLU A 53 -1.40 12.28 8.06
N LYS A 54 -0.25 12.05 7.39
CA LYS A 54 -0.07 10.93 6.45
C LYS A 54 0.49 9.69 7.12
N THR A 55 1.15 9.84 8.26
CA THR A 55 1.77 8.72 8.97
C THR A 55 0.76 8.00 9.84
N LYS A 56 0.52 6.74 9.55
CA LYS A 56 -0.49 5.92 10.24
C LYS A 56 0.05 4.55 10.57
N ILE A 57 -0.27 4.05 11.75
CA ILE A 57 -0.11 2.64 12.08
C ILE A 57 -1.37 1.94 11.58
N THR A 58 -1.20 0.91 10.77
CA THR A 58 -2.30 0.15 10.18
C THR A 58 -2.27 -1.28 10.68
N TYR A 59 -3.42 -1.78 11.11
CA TYR A 59 -3.59 -3.15 11.56
C TYR A 59 -3.87 -4.08 10.36
N CYS A 60 -2.90 -4.92 10.02
CA CYS A 60 -3.05 -5.92 8.95
C CYS A 60 -3.85 -7.12 9.47
N LYS A 61 -5.18 -7.02 9.42
CA LYS A 61 -6.09 -8.09 9.86
C LYS A 61 -6.04 -9.27 8.89
N ASP A 62 -5.82 -10.46 9.41
CA ASP A 62 -5.94 -11.74 8.71
C ASP A 62 -6.74 -12.75 9.56
N TYR A 63 -6.92 -13.97 9.08
CA TYR A 63 -7.66 -15.02 9.79
C TYR A 63 -7.04 -15.47 11.12
N ARG A 64 -5.75 -15.18 11.34
CA ARG A 64 -5.01 -15.51 12.57
C ARG A 64 -5.08 -14.41 13.62
N ARG A 65 -5.48 -13.21 13.22
CA ARG A 65 -5.46 -12.00 14.05
C ARG A 65 -6.88 -11.55 14.33
N ASN A 66 -7.44 -11.96 15.46
CA ASN A 66 -8.84 -11.70 15.81
C ASN A 66 -9.09 -10.38 16.53
N GLU A 67 -8.07 -9.81 17.16
CA GLU A 67 -8.20 -8.58 17.94
C GLU A 67 -7.55 -7.42 17.18
N GLY A 68 -8.37 -6.52 16.68
CA GLY A 68 -7.94 -5.23 16.15
C GLY A 68 -8.41 -4.14 17.08
N LYS A 69 -7.46 -3.40 17.66
CA LYS A 69 -7.73 -2.11 18.29
C LYS A 69 -8.22 -1.13 17.22
N ASP A 70 -8.58 0.09 17.63
CA ASP A 70 -9.12 1.17 16.77
C ASP A 70 -8.14 1.70 15.71
N TYR A 71 -7.26 0.86 15.18
CA TYR A 71 -6.38 1.22 14.09
C TYR A 71 -7.04 1.05 12.72
N PRO A 72 -6.70 1.89 11.74
CA PRO A 72 -7.08 1.67 10.34
C PRO A 72 -6.70 0.26 9.89
N LYS A 73 -7.61 -0.40 9.17
CA LYS A 73 -7.41 -1.76 8.62
C LYS A 73 -7.03 -1.74 7.15
N SER A 74 -6.78 -0.55 6.59
CA SER A 74 -6.40 -0.37 5.19
C SER A 74 -5.50 0.84 5.02
N PHE A 75 -4.65 0.81 4.00
CA PHE A 75 -3.84 1.95 3.56
C PHE A 75 -3.64 1.91 2.06
N ASP A 76 -3.39 3.08 1.48
CA ASP A 76 -3.05 3.22 0.07
C ASP A 76 -1.54 3.37 -0.10
N PHE A 77 -0.98 2.65 -1.08
CA PHE A 77 0.43 2.75 -1.45
C PHE A 77 0.58 2.52 -2.96
N LEU A 78 1.27 3.43 -3.66
CA LEU A 78 1.54 3.34 -5.10
C LEU A 78 0.29 3.05 -5.96
N GLY A 79 -0.83 3.70 -5.64
CA GLY A 79 -2.07 3.53 -6.40
C GLY A 79 -2.83 2.23 -6.10
N HIS A 80 -2.42 1.48 -5.09
CA HIS A 80 -3.09 0.28 -4.60
C HIS A 80 -3.58 0.49 -3.17
N THR A 81 -4.75 -0.07 -2.88
CA THR A 81 -5.29 -0.13 -1.52
C THR A 81 -5.02 -1.51 -0.93
N PHE A 82 -4.29 -1.55 0.17
CA PHE A 82 -4.02 -2.75 0.96
C PHE A 82 -5.07 -2.88 2.05
N LYS A 83 -5.79 -4.02 2.09
CA LYS A 83 -6.87 -4.25 3.04
C LYS A 83 -7.15 -5.74 3.26
N PRO A 84 -7.90 -6.11 4.32
CA PRO A 84 -8.40 -7.46 4.48
C PRO A 84 -9.33 -7.84 3.33
N MET A 85 -9.12 -9.01 2.73
CA MET A 85 -9.91 -9.54 1.63
C MET A 85 -10.15 -11.04 1.81
N SER A 86 -11.35 -11.50 1.45
CA SER A 86 -11.66 -12.93 1.41
C SER A 86 -10.96 -13.56 0.21
N LYS A 87 -10.22 -14.63 0.47
CA LYS A 87 -9.49 -15.41 -0.53
C LYS A 87 -9.94 -16.85 -0.53
N LYS A 88 -10.01 -17.45 -1.71
CA LYS A 88 -10.24 -18.89 -1.85
C LYS A 88 -8.95 -19.65 -1.64
N SER A 89 -8.99 -20.69 -0.81
CA SER A 89 -7.87 -21.60 -0.62
C SER A 89 -7.77 -22.57 -1.80
N ASN A 90 -6.57 -22.79 -2.29
CA ASN A 90 -6.32 -23.78 -3.36
C ASN A 90 -6.25 -25.22 -2.83
N ARG A 91 -6.20 -25.42 -1.51
CA ARG A 91 -6.01 -26.74 -0.90
C ARG A 91 -7.33 -27.43 -0.54
N ASP A 92 -8.27 -26.69 0.01
CA ASP A 92 -9.48 -27.21 0.64
C ASP A 92 -10.77 -26.55 0.14
N ASN A 93 -10.71 -25.74 -0.93
CA ASN A 93 -11.82 -24.92 -1.44
C ASN A 93 -12.47 -24.00 -0.39
N GLY A 94 -11.89 -23.89 0.80
CA GLY A 94 -12.34 -23.00 1.85
C GLY A 94 -12.09 -21.53 1.51
N VAL A 95 -12.77 -20.64 2.23
CA VAL A 95 -12.57 -19.19 2.14
C VAL A 95 -11.88 -18.71 3.41
N PHE A 96 -10.79 -17.98 3.28
CA PHE A 96 -10.09 -17.39 4.42
C PHE A 96 -9.89 -15.88 4.24
N LEU A 97 -9.77 -15.16 5.35
CA LEU A 97 -9.44 -13.73 5.35
C LEU A 97 -7.93 -13.56 5.25
N GLY A 98 -7.45 -12.94 4.17
CA GLY A 98 -6.07 -12.56 3.98
C GLY A 98 -5.92 -11.05 3.89
N PHE A 99 -4.72 -10.53 4.06
CA PHE A 99 -4.40 -9.12 3.81
C PHE A 99 -3.73 -9.00 2.44
N ASP A 100 -4.36 -8.25 1.53
CA ASP A 100 -3.91 -8.16 0.14
C ASP A 100 -4.18 -6.79 -0.47
N CYS A 101 -3.72 -6.58 -1.69
CA CYS A 101 -3.88 -5.32 -2.41
C CYS A 101 -4.86 -5.43 -3.58
N GLN A 102 -5.54 -4.33 -3.83
CA GLN A 102 -6.31 -4.09 -5.03
C GLN A 102 -6.02 -2.69 -5.56
N MET A 103 -6.37 -2.43 -6.82
CA MET A 103 -6.28 -1.07 -7.37
C MET A 103 -7.09 -0.09 -6.51
N SER A 104 -6.50 1.05 -6.14
CA SER A 104 -7.21 2.08 -5.37
C SER A 104 -8.36 2.69 -6.17
N MET A 105 -9.39 3.15 -5.47
CA MET A 105 -10.54 3.82 -6.13
C MET A 105 -10.10 5.03 -6.94
N LYS A 106 -9.11 5.78 -6.44
CA LYS A 106 -8.54 6.94 -7.13
C LYS A 106 -7.87 6.52 -8.45
N SER A 107 -7.05 5.47 -8.45
CA SER A 107 -6.40 4.95 -9.65
C SER A 107 -7.42 4.41 -10.64
N ARG A 108 -8.42 3.66 -10.16
CA ARG A 108 -9.51 3.15 -10.99
C ARG A 108 -10.29 4.27 -11.67
N SER A 109 -10.68 5.29 -10.91
CA SER A 109 -11.44 6.43 -11.46
C SER A 109 -10.64 7.17 -12.51
N ARG A 110 -9.32 7.36 -12.30
CA ARG A 110 -8.43 7.99 -13.28
C ARG A 110 -8.36 7.19 -14.58
N ILE A 111 -8.16 5.88 -14.49
CA ILE A 111 -8.11 5.00 -15.67
C ILE A 111 -9.43 5.04 -16.42
N LEU A 112 -10.56 4.92 -15.72
CA LEU A 112 -11.88 4.98 -16.34
C LEU A 112 -12.17 6.33 -17.01
N ALA A 113 -11.73 7.44 -16.40
CA ALA A 113 -11.84 8.77 -17.00
C ALA A 113 -11.03 8.87 -18.29
N THR A 114 -9.79 8.38 -18.29
CA THR A 114 -8.94 8.33 -19.48
C THR A 114 -9.59 7.48 -20.58
N TRP A 115 -10.12 6.30 -20.24
CA TRP A 115 -10.81 5.44 -21.19
C TRP A 115 -12.03 6.11 -21.81
N LYS A 116 -12.84 6.82 -21.02
CA LYS A 116 -13.98 7.57 -21.52
C LYS A 116 -13.57 8.67 -22.50
N GLN A 117 -12.46 9.37 -22.23
CA GLN A 117 -11.92 10.40 -23.12
C GLN A 117 -11.43 9.84 -24.46
N MET A 118 -11.00 8.58 -24.49
CA MET A 118 -10.52 7.93 -25.72
C MET A 118 -11.62 7.61 -26.71
N ASP A 119 -12.90 7.67 -26.30
CA ASP A 119 -14.09 7.46 -27.15
C ASP A 119 -13.99 6.22 -28.08
N PHE A 120 -13.53 5.10 -27.54
CA PHE A 120 -13.30 3.87 -28.32
C PHE A 120 -14.55 3.40 -29.10
N HIS A 121 -15.74 3.62 -28.54
CA HIS A 121 -17.00 3.26 -29.21
C HIS A 121 -17.23 4.03 -30.53
N ARG A 122 -16.59 5.19 -30.72
CA ARG A 122 -16.65 5.99 -31.96
C ARG A 122 -15.53 5.62 -32.94
N LYS A 123 -14.64 4.70 -32.57
CA LYS A 123 -13.49 4.29 -33.39
C LYS A 123 -13.67 2.91 -34.03
N SER A 124 -14.92 2.55 -34.36
CA SER A 124 -15.26 1.24 -34.91
C SER A 124 -14.57 0.89 -36.23
N THR A 125 -14.11 1.89 -36.97
CA THR A 125 -13.38 1.74 -38.24
C THR A 125 -11.87 1.50 -38.07
N LYS A 126 -11.33 1.63 -36.85
CA LYS A 126 -9.92 1.44 -36.57
C LYS A 126 -9.63 0.00 -36.18
N THR A 127 -8.44 -0.50 -36.57
CA THR A 127 -7.97 -1.82 -36.15
C THR A 127 -7.45 -1.75 -34.69
N LEU A 128 -7.37 -2.93 -34.03
CA LEU A 128 -6.76 -3.03 -32.69
C LEU A 128 -5.33 -2.51 -32.66
N GLN A 129 -4.57 -2.68 -33.75
CA GLN A 129 -3.21 -2.18 -33.88
C GLN A 129 -3.17 -0.66 -33.94
N ASP A 130 -4.13 -0.01 -34.59
CA ASP A 130 -4.23 1.45 -34.63
C ASP A 130 -4.61 2.04 -33.28
N ILE A 131 -5.45 1.33 -32.52
CA ILE A 131 -5.86 1.72 -31.17
C ILE A 131 -4.66 1.56 -30.20
N ALA A 132 -3.89 0.49 -30.31
CA ALA A 132 -2.74 0.24 -29.46
C ALA A 132 -1.60 1.27 -29.62
N LYS A 133 -1.51 1.95 -30.75
CA LYS A 133 -0.54 3.03 -30.98
C LYS A 133 -0.90 4.36 -30.28
N VAL A 134 -2.13 4.46 -29.80
CA VAL A 134 -2.67 5.71 -29.19
C VAL A 134 -2.68 5.61 -27.63
N ILE A 135 -2.45 4.41 -27.08
CA ILE A 135 -2.34 4.14 -25.66
C ILE A 135 -0.89 4.22 -25.23
#